data_4f2183fd6544a49a7f7a015c29dabf26
#
_entry.id   4f2183fd6544a49a7f7a015c29dabf26
#
_cell.length_a   1.000
_cell.length_b   1.000
_cell.length_c   1.000
_cell.angle_alpha   90.00
_cell.angle_beta   90.00
_cell.angle_gamma   90.00
#
_symmetry.space_group_name_H-M   'P 1'
#
loop_
_entity.id
_entity.type
_entity.pdbx_description
1 polymer ?
#
loop_
_entity_poly.entity_id
_entity_poly.type
_entity_poly.pdbx_seq_one_letter_code
_entity_poly.pdbx_strand_id
1 'polypeptide(L)'
;MTGYKVLVVEDSPTMRQLIVFALKRIRGFEIVEANDGVDGLKKLSAQKFDLIVTDINMPIMDGLKLVSMVRNDPTYKETPIIVVTTEGASEDRERALALGANEYITKPIQTMKILETVKKLMNV
;
A
#
# COMPACT_ATOMS: atom_id res chain seq x y z
N MET A 1 20.14 -9.34 10.56
CA MET A 1 18.78 -8.85 10.53
C MET A 1 18.36 -8.45 9.12
N THR A 2 17.23 -8.92 8.69
CA THR A 2 16.72 -8.60 7.38
C THR A 2 15.82 -7.37 7.47
N GLY A 3 15.95 -6.49 6.50
CA GLY A 3 15.05 -5.37 6.37
C GLY A 3 13.82 -5.78 5.58
N TYR A 4 12.86 -4.87 5.52
CA TYR A 4 11.65 -5.04 4.72
C TYR A 4 11.61 -3.98 3.63
N LYS A 5 11.20 -4.37 2.43
CA LYS A 5 11.04 -3.43 1.32
C LYS A 5 9.56 -3.16 1.13
N VAL A 6 9.18 -1.89 1.14
CA VAL A 6 7.79 -1.46 1.08
C VAL A 6 7.56 -0.61 -0.17
N LEU A 7 6.51 -0.93 -0.91
CA LEU A 7 6.10 -0.12 -2.06
C LEU A 7 4.93 0.76 -1.64
N VAL A 8 5.06 2.07 -1.88
CA VAL A 8 4.00 3.04 -1.63
C VAL A 8 3.55 3.60 -2.97
N VAL A 9 2.28 3.35 -3.33
CA VAL A 9 1.69 3.80 -4.59
C VAL A 9 0.66 4.88 -4.29
N GLU A 10 0.95 6.10 -4.72
CA GLU A 10 0.09 7.25 -4.43
C GLU A 10 0.40 8.35 -5.46
N ASP A 11 -0.61 8.86 -6.13
CA ASP A 11 -0.42 9.88 -7.17
C ASP A 11 -0.23 11.29 -6.61
N SER A 12 -0.69 11.56 -5.39
CA SER A 12 -0.47 12.85 -4.75
C SER A 12 0.90 12.88 -4.08
N PRO A 13 1.82 13.76 -4.50
CA PRO A 13 3.14 13.84 -3.86
C PRO A 13 3.07 14.16 -2.37
N THR A 14 2.16 15.04 -1.98
CA THR A 14 2.00 15.41 -0.56
C THR A 14 1.54 14.22 0.27
N MET A 15 0.53 13.51 -0.20
CA MET A 15 -0.01 12.36 0.51
C MET A 15 1.03 11.24 0.55
N ARG A 16 1.74 11.03 -0.55
CA ARG A 16 2.79 10.01 -0.61
C ARG A 16 3.88 10.28 0.42
N GLN A 17 4.28 11.55 0.58
CA GLN A 17 5.30 11.91 1.55
C GLN A 17 4.83 11.68 2.99
N LEU A 18 3.55 11.89 3.28
CA LEU A 18 3.00 11.59 4.60
C LEU A 18 3.13 10.10 4.92
N ILE A 19 2.78 9.26 3.97
CA ILE A 19 2.88 7.81 4.15
C ILE A 19 4.33 7.37 4.31
N VAL A 20 5.20 7.86 3.43
CA VAL A 20 6.63 7.52 3.46
C VAL A 20 7.26 7.96 4.78
N PHE A 21 6.95 9.18 5.22
CA PHE A 21 7.48 9.72 6.47
C PHE A 21 7.11 8.83 7.66
N ALA A 22 5.84 8.39 7.70
CA ALA A 22 5.39 7.51 8.77
C ALA A 22 6.13 6.17 8.73
N LEU A 23 6.23 5.56 7.56
CA LEU A 23 6.85 4.24 7.42
C LEU A 23 8.35 4.26 7.72
N LYS A 24 9.03 5.36 7.43
CA LYS A 24 10.46 5.48 7.73
C LYS A 24 10.78 5.44 9.22
N ARG A 25 9.77 5.60 10.07
CA ARG A 25 9.96 5.51 11.51
C ARG A 25 10.13 4.07 11.98
N ILE A 26 9.82 3.10 11.13
CA ILE A 26 10.00 1.69 11.46
C ILE A 26 11.39 1.27 11.01
N ARG A 27 12.19 0.79 11.96
CA ARG A 27 13.56 0.38 11.67
C ARG A 27 13.57 -0.77 10.66
N GLY A 28 14.46 -0.68 9.69
CA GLY A 28 14.64 -1.72 8.69
C GLY A 28 13.76 -1.61 7.46
N PHE A 29 12.89 -0.61 7.43
CA PHE A 29 12.03 -0.39 6.26
C PHE A 29 12.77 0.41 5.20
N GLU A 30 12.82 -0.16 3.99
CA GLU A 30 13.30 0.53 2.80
C GLU A 30 12.05 0.85 1.97
N ILE A 31 11.82 2.12 1.70
CA ILE A 31 10.60 2.59 1.04
C ILE A 31 10.88 2.91 -0.41
N VAL A 32 10.09 2.33 -1.32
CA VAL A 32 10.14 2.63 -2.74
C VAL A 32 8.81 3.28 -3.11
N GLU A 33 8.87 4.40 -3.82
CA GLU A 33 7.68 5.17 -4.17
C GLU A 33 7.30 4.94 -5.63
N ALA A 34 6.00 4.89 -5.86
CA ALA A 34 5.42 4.86 -7.20
C ALA A 34 4.34 5.93 -7.27
N ASN A 35 4.28 6.65 -8.38
CA ASN A 35 3.37 7.78 -8.50
C ASN A 35 2.02 7.42 -9.12
N ASP A 36 1.82 6.19 -9.52
CA ASP A 36 0.52 5.67 -9.98
C ASP A 36 0.56 4.15 -10.06
N GLY A 37 -0.56 3.53 -10.44
CA GLY A 37 -0.66 2.08 -10.50
C GLY A 37 0.24 1.46 -11.55
N VAL A 38 0.43 2.12 -12.68
CA VAL A 38 1.30 1.61 -13.75
C VAL A 38 2.75 1.60 -13.28
N ASP A 39 3.19 2.69 -12.65
CA ASP A 39 4.53 2.78 -12.08
C ASP A 39 4.71 1.73 -10.97
N GLY A 40 3.67 1.50 -10.18
CA GLY A 40 3.68 0.46 -9.15
C GLY A 40 3.92 -0.92 -9.72
N LEU A 41 3.23 -1.26 -10.81
CA LEU A 41 3.43 -2.55 -11.47
C LEU A 41 4.83 -2.70 -12.03
N LYS A 42 5.39 -1.64 -12.59
CA LYS A 42 6.76 -1.67 -13.07
C LYS A 42 7.74 -2.02 -11.95
N LYS A 43 7.56 -1.39 -10.80
CA LYS A 43 8.43 -1.63 -9.65
C LYS A 43 8.25 -3.03 -9.08
N LEU A 44 7.01 -3.52 -9.05
CA LEU A 44 6.73 -4.89 -8.60
C LEU A 44 7.39 -5.94 -9.50
N SER A 45 7.54 -5.64 -10.79
CA SER A 45 8.22 -6.52 -11.73
C SER A 45 9.73 -6.48 -11.59
N ALA A 46 10.27 -5.35 -11.15
CA ALA A 46 11.71 -5.13 -11.09
C ALA A 46 12.36 -5.58 -9.80
N GLN A 47 11.61 -5.59 -8.70
CA GLN A 47 12.15 -5.96 -7.38
C GLN A 47 11.04 -6.59 -6.54
N LYS A 48 11.44 -7.24 -5.46
CA LYS A 48 10.49 -7.87 -4.54
C LYS A 48 10.14 -6.96 -3.38
N PHE A 49 8.89 -7.01 -2.95
CA PHE A 49 8.39 -6.20 -1.85
C PHE A 49 7.74 -7.07 -0.79
N ASP A 50 7.84 -6.62 0.46
CA ASP A 50 7.28 -7.31 1.61
C ASP A 50 5.94 -6.71 2.06
N LEU A 51 5.63 -5.52 1.59
CA LEU A 51 4.40 -4.80 1.93
C LEU A 51 4.08 -3.84 0.79
N ILE A 52 2.79 -3.71 0.48
CA ILE A 52 2.32 -2.77 -0.52
C ILE A 52 1.29 -1.87 0.14
N VAL A 53 1.47 -0.55 0.00
CA VAL A 53 0.50 0.44 0.47
C VAL A 53 0.07 1.23 -0.77
N THR A 54 -1.22 1.21 -1.08
CA THR A 54 -1.72 1.88 -2.28
C THR A 54 -2.99 2.66 -2.00
N ASP A 55 -3.08 3.84 -2.61
CA ASP A 55 -4.32 4.58 -2.64
C ASP A 55 -5.29 3.87 -3.61
N ILE A 56 -6.58 4.03 -3.38
CA ILE A 56 -7.59 3.48 -4.28
C ILE A 56 -7.84 4.47 -5.43
N ASN A 57 -7.96 5.76 -5.13
CA ASN A 57 -8.34 6.76 -6.13
C ASN A 57 -7.13 7.31 -6.86
N MET A 58 -6.82 6.70 -8.00
CA MET A 58 -5.70 7.11 -8.85
C MET A 58 -6.15 7.12 -10.31
N PRO A 59 -5.56 7.98 -11.14
CA PRO A 59 -5.90 8.00 -12.57
C PRO A 59 -5.36 6.76 -13.28
N ILE A 60 -5.96 6.41 -14.40
CA ILE A 60 -5.58 5.33 -15.31
C ILE A 60 -5.79 3.95 -14.71
N MET A 61 -5.14 3.64 -13.61
CA MET A 61 -5.31 2.36 -12.90
C MET A 61 -5.55 2.66 -11.43
N ASP A 62 -6.76 2.40 -10.95
CA ASP A 62 -7.07 2.62 -9.54
C ASP A 62 -6.47 1.52 -8.66
N GLY A 63 -6.51 1.74 -7.35
CA GLY A 63 -5.93 0.80 -6.40
C GLY A 63 -6.64 -0.53 -6.34
N LEU A 64 -7.93 -0.58 -6.65
CA LEU A 64 -8.67 -1.85 -6.68
C LEU A 64 -8.14 -2.75 -7.78
N LYS A 65 -7.88 -2.17 -8.95
CA LYS A 65 -7.30 -2.91 -10.06
C LYS A 65 -5.90 -3.39 -9.71
N LEU A 66 -5.12 -2.54 -9.06
CA LEU A 66 -3.77 -2.90 -8.64
C LEU A 66 -3.80 -4.08 -7.66
N VAL A 67 -4.69 -4.06 -6.66
CA VAL A 67 -4.83 -5.15 -5.70
C VAL A 67 -5.15 -6.46 -6.43
N SER A 68 -6.09 -6.41 -7.37
CA SER A 68 -6.47 -7.58 -8.15
C SER A 68 -5.29 -8.16 -8.92
N MET A 69 -4.52 -7.30 -9.57
CA MET A 69 -3.36 -7.75 -10.35
C MET A 69 -2.27 -8.34 -9.47
N VAL A 70 -2.03 -7.73 -8.30
CA VAL A 70 -1.05 -8.24 -7.35
C VAL A 70 -1.45 -9.63 -6.87
N ARG A 71 -2.72 -9.82 -6.53
CA ARG A 71 -3.19 -11.12 -6.03
C ARG A 71 -3.17 -12.21 -7.09
N ASN A 72 -3.23 -11.84 -8.35
CA ASN A 72 -3.12 -12.81 -9.45
C ASN A 72 -1.67 -13.14 -9.82
N ASP A 73 -0.71 -12.45 -9.24
CA ASP A 73 0.70 -12.71 -9.46
C ASP A 73 1.20 -13.69 -8.38
N PRO A 74 1.68 -14.88 -8.78
CA PRO A 74 2.16 -15.87 -7.80
C PRO A 74 3.23 -15.34 -6.84
N THR A 75 4.06 -14.41 -7.30
CA THR A 75 5.11 -13.81 -6.47
C THR A 75 4.52 -13.02 -5.31
N TYR A 76 3.37 -12.39 -5.50
CA TYR A 76 2.76 -11.48 -4.52
C TYR A 76 1.43 -11.98 -3.97
N LYS A 77 1.12 -13.24 -4.19
CA LYS A 77 -0.16 -13.81 -3.79
C LYS A 77 -0.48 -13.60 -2.32
N GLU A 78 0.53 -13.63 -1.46
CA GLU A 78 0.33 -13.49 -0.02
C GLU A 78 0.98 -12.26 0.59
N THR A 79 1.52 -11.38 -0.23
CA THR A 79 2.15 -10.16 0.26
C THR A 79 1.10 -9.24 0.89
N PRO A 80 1.33 -8.75 2.12
CA PRO A 80 0.37 -7.84 2.74
C PRO A 80 0.11 -6.59 1.91
N ILE A 81 -1.15 -6.21 1.81
CA ILE A 81 -1.57 -5.00 1.09
C ILE A 81 -2.43 -4.16 2.00
N ILE A 82 -2.09 -2.88 2.12
CA ILE A 82 -2.90 -1.89 2.82
C ILE A 82 -3.42 -0.91 1.77
N VAL A 83 -4.73 -0.69 1.75
CA VAL A 83 -5.30 0.33 0.86
C VAL A 83 -5.65 1.58 1.65
N VAL A 84 -5.46 2.73 1.00
CA VAL A 84 -5.80 4.03 1.58
C VAL A 84 -7.07 4.52 0.89
N THR A 85 -8.10 4.81 1.68
CA THR A 85 -9.43 5.13 1.14
C THR A 85 -9.90 6.48 1.64
N THR A 86 -10.82 7.09 0.89
CA THR A 86 -11.51 8.30 1.34
C THR A 86 -12.49 7.94 2.44
N GLU A 87 -12.60 8.79 3.45
CA GLU A 87 -13.59 8.61 4.50
C GLU A 87 -15.00 8.55 3.88
N GLY A 88 -15.79 7.60 4.33
CA GLY A 88 -17.16 7.42 3.82
C GLY A 88 -17.26 6.49 2.61
N ALA A 89 -16.15 6.05 2.05
CA ALA A 89 -16.15 5.18 0.88
C ALA A 89 -16.23 3.70 1.28
N SER A 90 -17.30 3.32 1.99
CA SER A 90 -17.43 1.96 2.51
C SER A 90 -17.45 0.88 1.42
N GLU A 91 -18.05 1.17 0.27
CA GLU A 91 -18.07 0.23 -0.85
C GLU A 91 -16.65 -0.07 -1.34
N ASP A 92 -15.82 0.96 -1.43
CA ASP A 92 -14.43 0.78 -1.89
C ASP A 92 -13.64 -0.06 -0.91
N ARG A 93 -13.86 0.15 0.39
CA ARG A 93 -13.20 -0.65 1.42
C ARG A 93 -13.60 -2.13 1.31
N GLU A 94 -14.89 -2.38 1.17
CA GLU A 94 -15.40 -3.74 1.04
C GLU A 94 -14.86 -4.43 -0.21
N ARG A 95 -14.81 -3.71 -1.33
CA ARG A 95 -14.24 -4.23 -2.56
C ARG A 95 -12.77 -4.55 -2.43
N ALA A 96 -12.01 -3.65 -1.80
CA ALA A 96 -10.58 -3.87 -1.61
C ALA A 96 -10.33 -5.13 -0.81
N LEU A 97 -11.05 -5.31 0.30
CA LEU A 97 -10.90 -6.49 1.14
C LEU A 97 -11.33 -7.75 0.39
N ALA A 98 -12.42 -7.68 -0.38
CA ALA A 98 -12.89 -8.81 -1.17
C ALA A 98 -11.89 -9.21 -2.25
N LEU A 99 -11.15 -8.25 -2.80
CA LEU A 99 -10.12 -8.51 -3.80
C LEU A 99 -8.82 -9.03 -3.21
N GLY A 100 -8.67 -8.95 -1.90
CA GLY A 100 -7.52 -9.52 -1.23
C GLY A 100 -6.63 -8.56 -0.46
N ALA A 101 -7.05 -7.30 -0.30
CA ALA A 101 -6.33 -6.37 0.58
C ALA A 101 -6.47 -6.85 2.02
N ASN A 102 -5.43 -6.66 2.81
CA ASN A 102 -5.42 -7.13 4.19
C ASN A 102 -6.01 -6.12 5.17
N GLU A 103 -5.78 -4.84 4.91
CA GLU A 103 -6.21 -3.76 5.80
C GLU A 103 -6.51 -2.51 4.98
N TYR A 104 -7.21 -1.57 5.59
CA TYR A 104 -7.42 -0.27 4.97
C TYR A 104 -7.18 0.83 6.00
N ILE A 105 -6.81 2.01 5.50
CA ILE A 105 -6.63 3.21 6.31
C ILE A 105 -7.44 4.31 5.65
N THR A 106 -8.26 5.03 6.42
CA THR A 106 -9.08 6.12 5.89
C THR A 106 -8.35 7.45 5.95
N LYS A 107 -8.56 8.27 4.93
CA LYS A 107 -8.09 9.67 4.95
C LYS A 107 -8.99 10.49 5.88
N PRO A 108 -8.46 11.48 6.57
CA PRO A 108 -7.09 11.97 6.53
C PRO A 108 -6.12 11.02 7.19
N ILE A 109 -4.93 10.87 6.60
CA ILE A 109 -3.94 9.93 7.07
C ILE A 109 -3.28 10.45 8.36
N GLN A 110 -3.27 9.59 9.37
CA GLN A 110 -2.63 9.90 10.65
C GLN A 110 -1.46 8.95 10.84
N THR A 111 -0.31 9.51 11.17
CA THR A 111 0.93 8.74 11.34
C THR A 111 0.76 7.56 12.28
N MET A 112 0.16 7.78 13.44
CA MET A 112 -0.03 6.70 14.43
C MET A 112 -0.88 5.56 13.89
N LYS A 113 -1.90 5.89 13.10
CA LYS A 113 -2.77 4.86 12.53
C LYS A 113 -2.03 4.00 11.52
N ILE A 114 -1.20 4.62 10.68
CA ILE A 114 -0.37 3.88 9.73
C ILE A 114 0.57 2.95 10.50
N LEU A 115 1.24 3.46 11.50
CA LEU A 115 2.21 2.69 12.28
C LEU A 115 1.56 1.50 12.98
N GLU A 116 0.40 1.72 13.62
CA GLU A 116 -0.32 0.63 14.27
C GLU A 116 -0.71 -0.46 13.29
N THR A 117 -1.26 -0.06 12.15
CA THR A 117 -1.74 -1.01 11.14
C THR A 117 -0.59 -1.82 10.56
N VAL A 118 0.51 -1.15 10.23
CA VAL A 118 1.68 -1.82 9.66
C VAL A 118 2.32 -2.76 10.67
N LYS A 119 2.50 -2.31 11.90
CA LYS A 119 3.13 -3.14 12.94
C LYS A 119 2.31 -4.39 13.22
N LYS A 120 1.00 -4.23 13.30
CA LYS A 120 0.10 -5.35 13.51
C LYS A 120 0.18 -6.35 12.34
N LEU A 121 0.12 -5.82 11.12
CA LEU A 121 0.08 -6.64 9.92
C LEU A 121 1.40 -7.36 9.66
N MET A 122 2.50 -6.69 9.89
CA MET A 122 3.83 -7.21 9.65
C MET A 122 4.43 -7.93 10.86
N ASN A 123 3.79 -7.81 11.99
CA ASN A 123 4.25 -8.41 13.25
C ASN A 123 5.64 -7.91 13.64
N VAL A 124 5.79 -6.60 13.60
CA VAL A 124 7.07 -5.95 13.92
C VAL A 124 6.96 -5.00 15.09
#